data_d0f1f3779a8762300bcfae421aae9148
#
_entry.id   d0f1f3779a8762300bcfae421aae9148
#
_cell.length_a   1.000
_cell.length_b   1.000
_cell.length_c   1.000
_cell.angle_alpha   90.00
_cell.angle_beta   90.00
_cell.angle_gamma   90.00
#
_symmetry.space_group_name_H-M   'P 1'
#
loop_
_entity.id
_entity.type
_entity.pdbx_description
1 polymer ?
#
loop_
_entity_poly.entity_id
_entity_poly.type
_entity_poly.pdbx_seq_one_letter_code
_entity_poly.pdbx_strand_id
1 'polypeptide(L)'
;MLKNNNIIREDDVEELLKLQNITKKFGNVVANDHINLSVGKGEIRALLGENGAGKSTLMNIIYGLYQPTSGEIFFDGRQVEIHSPKEAIHLGIGMVHQHFMLIPELSVVENLVLGRHSRREPFLDLEEASEEIRKLSEMYGLDVDPKAKVCDLPVGSQQRVEIIKALYRGANVLILDEPTAVLAPQEAEHLGSVIRTLAEQGKTVIFITHKLMEARDLAHNITILRNGKTIVTVPARDKSNEELAQLMVGHPIATDLPRKKYAPGREALKISGLSMTAKDGKRLLDKINLTVHEGEIVAVAGVDGNGQSEVVEAVTGLRKITEGKVEFFNRDMSRTSVRDRIREGMGHIPQDRHKEGMALDMSLSDNMILETHGDKKFSRCGWIDYDKVNQYTGEMIEKYNVKATGYAAPAGSLSGGNQQKVVLAREVSREPKILIAAQPTRGLDISAVEFVHRKLLESRDSGVAILMISTELEECLSLSDRLAVMHQGRIMGVMKREEYDVEKIGLMIAGVHDGERKNEDKTER
;
A
#
# COMPACT_ATOMS: atom_id res chain seq x y z
N MET A 1 -21.07 -32.16 19.11
CA MET A 1 -20.23 -31.77 20.26
C MET A 1 -19.97 -30.29 20.13
N LEU A 2 -20.60 -29.53 21.02
CA LEU A 2 -20.61 -28.05 21.01
C LEU A 2 -19.22 -27.53 21.43
N LYS A 3 -18.56 -26.75 20.57
CA LYS A 3 -17.37 -26.01 20.95
C LYS A 3 -17.78 -24.82 21.80
N ASN A 4 -17.32 -24.80 23.05
CA ASN A 4 -17.44 -23.68 23.99
C ASN A 4 -16.78 -22.43 23.37
N ASN A 5 -17.59 -21.48 22.94
CA ASN A 5 -17.14 -20.13 22.67
C ASN A 5 -17.03 -19.40 24.03
N ASN A 6 -15.82 -19.32 24.58
CA ASN A 6 -15.54 -18.40 25.66
C ASN A 6 -15.58 -16.97 25.09
N ILE A 7 -16.71 -16.30 25.23
CA ILE A 7 -16.82 -14.86 25.09
C ILE A 7 -16.21 -14.30 26.39
N ILE A 8 -14.96 -13.84 26.29
CA ILE A 8 -14.31 -13.07 27.37
C ILE A 8 -15.06 -11.72 27.41
N ARG A 9 -15.75 -11.44 28.51
CA ARG A 9 -16.39 -10.15 28.74
C ARG A 9 -15.31 -9.12 29.06
N GLU A 10 -15.49 -7.87 28.61
CA GLU A 10 -14.53 -6.76 28.82
C GLU A 10 -14.11 -6.55 30.30
N ASP A 11 -14.94 -7.01 31.26
CA ASP A 11 -14.72 -6.83 32.71
C ASP A 11 -13.71 -7.83 33.31
N ASP A 12 -13.25 -8.88 32.57
CA ASP A 12 -12.40 -9.96 33.11
C ASP A 12 -10.98 -9.97 32.52
N VAL A 13 -10.59 -9.03 31.64
CA VAL A 13 -9.27 -9.00 31.04
C VAL A 13 -8.33 -8.12 31.86
N GLU A 14 -7.29 -8.73 32.45
CA GLU A 14 -6.23 -8.01 33.15
C GLU A 14 -5.55 -7.00 32.20
N GLU A 15 -5.73 -5.68 32.45
CA GLU A 15 -5.12 -4.61 31.65
C GLU A 15 -3.59 -4.69 31.76
N LEU A 16 -2.90 -4.92 30.63
CA LEU A 16 -1.44 -4.96 30.59
C LEU A 16 -0.84 -3.59 30.24
N LEU A 17 -1.40 -2.93 29.25
CA LEU A 17 -0.97 -1.60 28.79
C LEU A 17 -2.15 -0.65 28.78
N LYS A 18 -2.01 0.52 29.41
CA LYS A 18 -3.03 1.56 29.42
C LYS A 18 -2.42 2.93 29.17
N LEU A 19 -2.97 3.62 28.21
CA LEU A 19 -2.64 5.01 27.87
C LEU A 19 -3.80 5.90 28.29
N GLN A 20 -3.50 6.97 29.03
CA GLN A 20 -4.50 7.93 29.47
C GLN A 20 -4.15 9.34 28.98
N ASN A 21 -5.05 9.92 28.18
CA ASN A 21 -4.97 11.29 27.67
C ASN A 21 -3.63 11.64 26.99
N ILE A 22 -3.04 10.69 26.26
CA ILE A 22 -1.75 10.89 25.59
C ILE A 22 -1.89 11.94 24.51
N THR A 23 -1.13 13.02 24.65
CA THR A 23 -1.03 14.09 23.65
C THR A 23 0.41 14.23 23.17
N LYS A 24 0.59 14.35 21.86
CA LYS A 24 1.90 14.63 21.22
C LYS A 24 1.78 15.76 20.23
N LYS A 25 2.63 16.78 20.42
CA LYS A 25 2.73 17.93 19.52
C LYS A 25 4.12 17.99 18.91
N PHE A 26 4.18 18.27 17.61
CA PHE A 26 5.40 18.60 16.86
C PHE A 26 5.26 20.04 16.32
N GLY A 27 5.83 21.01 17.02
CA GLY A 27 5.57 22.42 16.72
C GLY A 27 4.06 22.73 16.77
N ASN A 28 3.50 23.17 15.65
CA ASN A 28 2.07 23.50 15.53
C ASN A 28 1.19 22.30 15.17
N VAL A 29 1.77 21.12 14.90
CA VAL A 29 1.02 19.92 14.51
C VAL A 29 0.74 19.08 15.75
N VAL A 30 -0.54 18.81 16.02
CA VAL A 30 -0.96 17.87 17.06
C VAL A 30 -1.12 16.50 16.41
N ALA A 31 -0.14 15.60 16.63
CA ALA A 31 -0.14 14.26 16.07
C ALA A 31 -1.03 13.28 16.87
N ASN A 32 -1.08 13.42 18.19
CA ASN A 32 -2.01 12.71 19.07
C ASN A 32 -2.67 13.72 20.01
N ASP A 33 -3.97 13.61 20.19
CA ASP A 33 -4.79 14.53 20.97
C ASP A 33 -5.68 13.74 21.95
N HIS A 34 -5.26 13.68 23.22
CA HIS A 34 -5.94 13.00 24.34
C HIS A 34 -6.28 11.53 24.00
N ILE A 35 -5.32 10.79 23.45
CA ILE A 35 -5.50 9.37 23.12
C ILE A 35 -5.68 8.56 24.41
N ASN A 36 -6.71 7.71 24.39
CA ASN A 36 -6.94 6.68 25.39
C ASN A 36 -6.93 5.31 24.71
N LEU A 37 -6.14 4.38 25.26
CA LEU A 37 -6.01 3.01 24.74
C LEU A 37 -5.77 2.08 25.92
N SER A 38 -6.53 0.99 26.02
CA SER A 38 -6.31 -0.09 26.97
C SER A 38 -6.17 -1.39 26.23
N VAL A 39 -5.14 -2.18 26.53
CA VAL A 39 -4.85 -3.47 25.90
C VAL A 39 -4.65 -4.52 26.98
N GLY A 40 -5.39 -5.62 26.85
CA GLY A 40 -5.33 -6.74 27.78
C GLY A 40 -4.15 -7.67 27.53
N LYS A 41 -3.85 -8.50 28.52
CA LYS A 41 -2.83 -9.54 28.44
C LYS A 41 -3.24 -10.65 27.49
N GLY A 42 -2.35 -11.04 26.56
CA GLY A 42 -2.63 -12.04 25.54
C GLY A 42 -3.59 -11.56 24.45
N GLU A 43 -3.88 -10.28 24.40
CA GLU A 43 -4.76 -9.68 23.40
C GLU A 43 -4.02 -9.40 22.09
N ILE A 44 -4.71 -9.62 20.96
CA ILE A 44 -4.33 -9.09 19.64
C ILE A 44 -5.17 -7.84 19.41
N ARG A 45 -4.53 -6.67 19.44
CA ARG A 45 -5.13 -5.37 19.21
C ARG A 45 -4.72 -4.82 17.87
N ALA A 46 -5.68 -4.56 16.98
CA ALA A 46 -5.43 -3.78 15.77
C ALA A 46 -5.59 -2.28 16.06
N LEU A 47 -4.63 -1.49 15.62
CA LEU A 47 -4.72 -0.03 15.59
C LEU A 47 -4.98 0.40 14.15
N LEU A 48 -6.22 0.73 13.85
CA LEU A 48 -6.72 1.01 12.51
C LEU A 48 -6.88 2.52 12.31
N GLY A 49 -6.58 3.02 11.13
CA GLY A 49 -6.73 4.44 10.78
C GLY A 49 -6.01 4.79 9.49
N GLU A 50 -6.35 5.93 8.90
CA GLU A 50 -5.70 6.45 7.69
C GLU A 50 -4.24 6.88 7.94
N ASN A 51 -3.52 7.14 6.85
CA ASN A 51 -2.17 7.70 6.94
C ASN A 51 -2.23 9.10 7.59
N GLY A 52 -1.35 9.34 8.57
CA GLY A 52 -1.38 10.58 9.35
C GLY A 52 -2.39 10.60 10.50
N ALA A 53 -3.12 9.51 10.78
CA ALA A 53 -4.03 9.43 11.92
C ALA A 53 -3.34 9.41 13.31
N GLY A 54 -2.00 9.34 13.34
CA GLY A 54 -1.22 9.36 14.60
C GLY A 54 -0.83 7.97 15.11
N LYS A 55 -1.05 6.88 14.37
CA LYS A 55 -0.79 5.49 14.77
C LYS A 55 0.69 5.24 15.13
N SER A 56 1.59 5.46 14.16
CA SER A 56 3.04 5.25 14.37
C SER A 56 3.62 6.21 15.41
N THR A 57 3.07 7.44 15.52
CA THR A 57 3.45 8.36 16.60
C THR A 57 3.12 7.80 17.97
N LEU A 58 1.92 7.24 18.14
CA LEU A 58 1.50 6.62 19.39
C LEU A 58 2.37 5.42 19.76
N MET A 59 2.67 4.55 18.78
CA MET A 59 3.54 3.39 19.02
C MET A 59 4.97 3.81 19.35
N ASN A 60 5.50 4.85 18.70
CA ASN A 60 6.82 5.40 19.03
C ASN A 60 6.86 6.02 20.44
N ILE A 61 5.73 6.49 20.96
CA ILE A 61 5.65 6.92 22.36
C ILE A 61 5.74 5.71 23.29
N ILE A 62 4.99 4.65 23.03
CA ILE A 62 5.01 3.41 23.85
C ILE A 62 6.40 2.76 23.79
N TYR A 63 7.07 2.84 22.66
CA TYR A 63 8.43 2.29 22.49
C TYR A 63 9.54 3.24 22.99
N GLY A 64 9.20 4.45 23.46
CA GLY A 64 10.15 5.41 24.05
C GLY A 64 11.00 6.19 23.03
N LEU A 65 10.67 6.14 21.74
CA LEU A 65 11.31 6.97 20.71
C LEU A 65 10.85 8.44 20.79
N TYR A 66 9.60 8.66 21.20
CA TYR A 66 9.06 10.00 21.44
C TYR A 66 8.53 10.10 22.85
N GLN A 67 8.74 11.26 23.50
CA GLN A 67 8.09 11.57 24.75
C GLN A 67 6.70 12.17 24.48
N PRO A 68 5.65 11.79 25.23
CA PRO A 68 4.37 12.48 25.16
C PRO A 68 4.54 13.93 25.61
N THR A 69 3.72 14.83 25.08
CA THR A 69 3.66 16.21 25.56
C THR A 69 2.87 16.28 26.88
N SER A 70 1.87 15.40 27.02
CA SER A 70 1.09 15.21 28.24
C SER A 70 0.39 13.85 28.20
N GLY A 71 -0.12 13.40 29.35
CA GLY A 71 -0.79 12.11 29.52
C GLY A 71 0.08 11.11 30.29
N GLU A 72 -0.46 9.96 30.57
CA GLU A 72 0.16 8.94 31.44
C GLU A 72 0.13 7.57 30.79
N ILE A 73 1.17 6.78 31.04
CA ILE A 73 1.31 5.39 30.57
C ILE A 73 1.33 4.48 31.79
N PHE A 74 0.50 3.45 31.76
CA PHE A 74 0.50 2.39 32.78
C PHE A 74 0.86 1.06 32.12
N PHE A 75 1.74 0.32 32.78
CA PHE A 75 2.15 -1.02 32.36
C PHE A 75 2.03 -1.96 33.53
N ASP A 76 1.30 -3.06 33.39
CA ASP A 76 1.00 -4.04 34.45
C ASP A 76 0.48 -3.35 35.72
N GLY A 77 -0.48 -2.43 35.55
CA GLY A 77 -1.13 -1.65 36.61
C GLY A 77 -0.27 -0.55 37.25
N ARG A 78 0.99 -0.35 36.82
CA ARG A 78 1.90 0.66 37.38
C ARG A 78 2.11 1.80 36.38
N GLN A 79 2.09 3.02 36.87
CA GLN A 79 2.47 4.18 36.07
C GLN A 79 3.96 4.10 35.74
N VAL A 80 4.30 4.26 34.47
CA VAL A 80 5.68 4.19 33.96
C VAL A 80 5.99 5.39 33.05
N GLU A 81 7.24 5.82 33.10
CA GLU A 81 7.80 6.75 32.12
C GLU A 81 8.79 5.99 31.25
N ILE A 82 8.66 6.10 29.92
CA ILE A 82 9.49 5.37 28.96
C ILE A 82 10.28 6.37 28.14
N HIS A 83 11.51 6.65 28.53
CA HIS A 83 12.36 7.68 27.91
C HIS A 83 13.22 7.16 26.75
N SER A 84 13.32 5.84 26.59
CA SER A 84 14.15 5.22 25.55
C SER A 84 13.65 3.83 25.15
N PRO A 85 13.98 3.36 23.94
CA PRO A 85 13.71 1.98 23.54
C PRO A 85 14.33 0.93 24.48
N LYS A 86 15.45 1.26 25.14
CA LYS A 86 16.09 0.38 26.11
C LYS A 86 15.18 0.15 27.32
N GLU A 87 14.51 1.18 27.82
CA GLU A 87 13.55 1.07 28.93
C GLU A 87 12.30 0.30 28.49
N ALA A 88 11.77 0.53 27.28
CA ALA A 88 10.67 -0.25 26.73
C ALA A 88 11.01 -1.76 26.68
N ILE A 89 12.20 -2.11 26.19
CA ILE A 89 12.68 -3.50 26.15
C ILE A 89 12.77 -4.08 27.55
N HIS A 90 13.25 -3.35 28.56
CA HIS A 90 13.30 -3.82 29.95
C HIS A 90 11.90 -4.08 30.55
N LEU A 91 10.90 -3.32 30.13
CA LEU A 91 9.49 -3.56 30.48
C LEU A 91 8.90 -4.76 29.71
N GLY A 92 9.62 -5.32 28.74
CA GLY A 92 9.14 -6.41 27.89
C GLY A 92 8.30 -5.92 26.70
N ILE A 93 8.50 -4.68 26.23
CA ILE A 93 7.88 -4.14 25.02
C ILE A 93 8.87 -4.22 23.87
N GLY A 94 8.54 -4.98 22.82
CA GLY A 94 9.29 -5.09 21.58
C GLY A 94 8.57 -4.43 20.42
N MET A 95 9.31 -3.87 19.45
CA MET A 95 8.74 -3.27 18.25
C MET A 95 9.43 -3.79 17.00
N VAL A 96 8.63 -4.15 16.02
CA VAL A 96 9.02 -4.46 14.64
C VAL A 96 8.61 -3.29 13.77
N HIS A 97 9.58 -2.59 13.21
CA HIS A 97 9.37 -1.41 12.39
C HIS A 97 8.96 -1.77 10.96
N GLN A 98 8.29 -0.87 10.26
CA GLN A 98 7.93 -1.00 8.86
C GLN A 98 9.16 -1.22 7.95
N HIS A 99 10.30 -0.59 8.26
CA HIS A 99 11.60 -0.85 7.63
C HIS A 99 12.47 -1.64 8.60
N PHE A 100 12.93 -2.81 8.17
CA PHE A 100 13.70 -3.71 9.03
C PHE A 100 15.01 -3.10 9.49
N MET A 101 15.29 -3.26 10.78
CA MET A 101 16.51 -2.79 11.45
C MET A 101 17.53 -3.94 11.55
N LEU A 102 17.74 -4.66 10.43
CA LEU A 102 18.71 -5.75 10.32
C LEU A 102 19.94 -5.29 9.54
N ILE A 103 21.11 -5.81 9.91
CA ILE A 103 22.35 -5.58 9.17
C ILE A 103 22.50 -6.69 8.13
N PRO A 104 22.43 -6.37 6.83
CA PRO A 104 22.35 -7.36 5.76
C PRO A 104 23.56 -8.32 5.69
N GLU A 105 24.75 -7.83 6.00
CA GLU A 105 26.02 -8.58 5.91
C GLU A 105 26.19 -9.60 7.04
N LEU A 106 25.46 -9.45 8.14
CA LEU A 106 25.52 -10.34 9.28
C LEU A 106 24.54 -11.50 9.15
N SER A 107 24.88 -12.62 9.82
CA SER A 107 23.95 -13.73 10.01
C SER A 107 22.79 -13.33 10.95
N VAL A 108 21.74 -14.16 10.97
CA VAL A 108 20.60 -13.98 11.87
C VAL A 108 21.07 -13.95 13.32
N VAL A 109 21.85 -14.94 13.77
CA VAL A 109 22.33 -15.00 15.16
C VAL A 109 23.15 -13.76 15.52
N GLU A 110 24.03 -13.29 14.64
CA GLU A 110 24.84 -12.10 14.88
C GLU A 110 23.94 -10.85 15.03
N ASN A 111 22.90 -10.70 14.21
CA ASN A 111 21.92 -9.61 14.34
C ASN A 111 21.16 -9.63 15.67
N LEU A 112 20.87 -10.81 16.21
CA LEU A 112 20.10 -10.95 17.44
C LEU A 112 20.93 -10.68 18.70
N VAL A 113 22.21 -11.10 18.71
CA VAL A 113 23.10 -10.91 19.86
C VAL A 113 23.68 -9.50 19.97
N LEU A 114 23.57 -8.68 18.91
CA LEU A 114 24.06 -7.30 18.93
C LEU A 114 23.47 -6.51 20.11
N GLY A 115 24.36 -5.93 20.92
CA GLY A 115 24.00 -5.14 22.10
C GLY A 115 23.55 -5.93 23.32
N ARG A 116 23.67 -7.29 23.32
CA ARG A 116 23.50 -8.11 24.52
C ARG A 116 24.84 -8.44 25.16
N HIS A 117 24.86 -8.56 26.49
CA HIS A 117 25.97 -9.10 27.23
C HIS A 117 26.01 -10.63 27.04
N SER A 118 27.20 -11.17 26.70
CA SER A 118 27.45 -12.61 26.66
C SER A 118 27.90 -13.12 28.02
N ARG A 119 27.54 -14.36 28.36
CA ARG A 119 28.10 -15.03 29.56
C ARG A 119 29.62 -15.26 29.46
N ARG A 120 30.19 -15.19 28.25
CA ARG A 120 31.62 -15.40 27.95
C ARG A 120 32.35 -14.12 27.56
N GLU A 121 31.89 -12.96 28.06
CA GLU A 121 32.61 -11.70 27.75
C GLU A 121 34.12 -11.82 27.91
N PRO A 122 34.94 -11.31 26.96
CA PRO A 122 34.54 -10.44 25.82
C PRO A 122 34.09 -11.20 24.57
N PHE A 123 33.90 -12.50 24.59
CA PHE A 123 33.49 -13.30 23.44
C PHE A 123 31.98 -13.52 23.41
N LEU A 124 31.41 -13.53 22.22
CA LEU A 124 30.01 -13.88 21.99
C LEU A 124 29.87 -15.41 21.90
N ASP A 125 28.91 -15.99 22.61
CA ASP A 125 28.55 -17.40 22.47
C ASP A 125 27.44 -17.56 21.43
N LEU A 126 27.85 -17.68 20.16
CA LEU A 126 26.92 -17.80 19.03
C LEU A 126 26.22 -19.16 18.97
N GLU A 127 26.80 -20.21 19.57
CA GLU A 127 26.20 -21.54 19.59
C GLU A 127 25.03 -21.61 20.57
N GLU A 128 25.21 -21.13 21.81
CA GLU A 128 24.14 -21.03 22.80
C GLU A 128 22.98 -20.16 22.26
N ALA A 129 23.33 -19.00 21.70
CA ALA A 129 22.34 -18.12 21.08
C ALA A 129 21.58 -18.78 19.90
N SER A 130 22.27 -19.54 19.04
CA SER A 130 21.65 -20.26 17.93
C SER A 130 20.68 -21.33 18.41
N GLU A 131 20.96 -22.03 19.50
CA GLU A 131 20.03 -23.01 20.07
C GLU A 131 18.79 -22.33 20.67
N GLU A 132 18.96 -21.20 21.37
CA GLU A 132 17.85 -20.42 21.92
C GLU A 132 16.94 -19.88 20.78
N ILE A 133 17.54 -19.38 19.70
CA ILE A 133 16.83 -18.93 18.51
C ILE A 133 16.04 -20.07 17.87
N ARG A 134 16.61 -21.27 17.72
CA ARG A 134 15.88 -22.42 17.16
C ARG A 134 14.68 -22.79 18.02
N LYS A 135 14.85 -22.83 19.35
CA LYS A 135 13.74 -23.11 20.28
C LYS A 135 12.60 -22.09 20.13
N LEU A 136 12.92 -20.80 20.04
CA LEU A 136 11.93 -19.76 19.79
C LEU A 136 11.28 -19.91 18.42
N SER A 137 12.09 -20.21 17.39
CA SER A 137 11.59 -20.43 16.02
C SER A 137 10.62 -21.60 15.95
N GLU A 138 10.92 -22.72 16.59
CA GLU A 138 10.04 -23.90 16.66
C GLU A 138 8.78 -23.61 17.49
N MET A 139 8.94 -22.96 18.65
CA MET A 139 7.84 -22.65 19.56
C MET A 139 6.75 -21.78 18.90
N TYR A 140 7.16 -20.81 18.09
CA TYR A 140 6.25 -19.85 17.46
C TYR A 140 6.00 -20.10 15.95
N GLY A 141 6.58 -21.17 15.38
CA GLY A 141 6.41 -21.52 13.97
C GLY A 141 7.02 -20.50 13.00
N LEU A 142 8.15 -19.89 13.37
CA LEU A 142 8.76 -18.79 12.59
C LEU A 142 9.70 -19.25 11.50
N ASP A 143 10.17 -20.52 11.54
CA ASP A 143 11.04 -21.14 10.53
C ASP A 143 12.23 -20.25 10.12
N VAL A 144 13.13 -19.98 11.07
CA VAL A 144 14.32 -19.13 10.89
C VAL A 144 15.59 -19.92 11.15
N ASP A 145 16.51 -19.90 10.17
CA ASP A 145 17.86 -20.46 10.32
C ASP A 145 18.81 -19.42 10.96
N PRO A 146 19.34 -19.68 12.17
CA PRO A 146 20.27 -18.75 12.84
C PRO A 146 21.55 -18.46 12.05
N LYS A 147 21.98 -19.36 11.16
CA LYS A 147 23.23 -19.25 10.42
C LYS A 147 23.09 -18.56 9.07
N ALA A 148 21.86 -18.38 8.58
CA ALA A 148 21.60 -17.71 7.31
C ALA A 148 22.02 -16.24 7.37
N LYS A 149 22.58 -15.71 6.27
CA LYS A 149 22.86 -14.27 6.14
C LYS A 149 21.57 -13.52 5.83
N VAL A 150 21.39 -12.35 6.42
CA VAL A 150 20.17 -11.56 6.25
C VAL A 150 19.98 -11.09 4.80
N CYS A 151 21.07 -10.75 4.08
CA CYS A 151 21.00 -10.35 2.67
C CYS A 151 20.48 -11.45 1.73
N ASP A 152 20.59 -12.72 2.13
CA ASP A 152 20.14 -13.86 1.31
C ASP A 152 18.69 -14.27 1.62
N LEU A 153 18.07 -13.66 2.63
CA LEU A 153 16.70 -13.99 3.06
C LEU A 153 15.65 -13.21 2.25
N PRO A 154 14.56 -13.87 1.84
CA PRO A 154 13.36 -13.19 1.37
C PRO A 154 12.81 -12.20 2.41
N VAL A 155 12.07 -11.19 1.96
CA VAL A 155 11.52 -10.13 2.81
C VAL A 155 10.67 -10.70 3.96
N GLY A 156 9.81 -11.70 3.68
CA GLY A 156 9.01 -12.36 4.70
C GLY A 156 9.84 -13.10 5.77
N SER A 157 11.00 -13.65 5.39
CA SER A 157 11.92 -14.26 6.33
C SER A 157 12.64 -13.22 7.19
N GLN A 158 13.05 -12.09 6.60
CA GLN A 158 13.64 -10.97 7.35
C GLN A 158 12.66 -10.44 8.42
N GLN A 159 11.37 -10.37 8.12
CA GLN A 159 10.37 -9.97 9.09
C GLN A 159 10.26 -10.96 10.25
N ARG A 160 10.29 -12.27 9.97
CA ARG A 160 10.30 -13.29 11.02
C ARG A 160 11.55 -13.17 11.91
N VAL A 161 12.69 -12.80 11.33
CA VAL A 161 13.92 -12.49 12.09
C VAL A 161 13.72 -11.31 13.04
N GLU A 162 13.04 -10.22 12.60
CA GLU A 162 12.74 -9.09 13.49
C GLU A 162 11.80 -9.50 14.65
N ILE A 163 10.81 -10.36 14.39
CA ILE A 163 9.93 -10.89 15.45
C ILE A 163 10.72 -11.73 16.43
N ILE A 164 11.56 -12.67 15.96
CA ILE A 164 12.43 -13.48 16.84
C ILE A 164 13.37 -12.58 17.65
N LYS A 165 13.93 -11.53 17.05
CA LYS A 165 14.80 -10.57 17.72
C LYS A 165 14.10 -9.90 18.90
N ALA A 166 12.84 -9.49 18.74
CA ALA A 166 12.05 -8.93 19.83
C ALA A 166 11.76 -9.98 20.92
N LEU A 167 11.38 -11.21 20.56
CA LEU A 167 11.12 -12.32 21.48
C LEU A 167 12.38 -12.75 22.23
N TYR A 168 13.51 -12.86 21.53
CA TYR A 168 14.83 -13.19 22.11
C TYR A 168 15.28 -12.16 23.16
N ARG A 169 14.82 -10.90 23.01
CA ARG A 169 15.03 -9.83 23.99
C ARG A 169 14.01 -9.82 25.12
N GLY A 170 13.11 -10.81 25.17
CA GLY A 170 12.16 -11.00 26.25
C GLY A 170 10.85 -10.22 26.09
N ALA A 171 10.46 -9.86 24.87
CA ALA A 171 9.20 -9.15 24.65
C ALA A 171 7.99 -9.97 25.11
N ASN A 172 7.10 -9.34 25.88
CA ASN A 172 5.77 -9.80 26.25
C ASN A 172 4.68 -9.04 25.51
N VAL A 173 4.97 -7.79 25.11
CA VAL A 173 4.16 -6.98 24.20
C VAL A 173 4.95 -6.79 22.91
N LEU A 174 4.35 -7.16 21.79
CA LEU A 174 4.92 -6.97 20.44
C LEU A 174 4.12 -5.91 19.68
N ILE A 175 4.79 -4.85 19.27
CA ILE A 175 4.25 -3.82 18.40
C ILE A 175 4.72 -4.12 16.99
N LEU A 176 3.79 -4.27 16.03
CA LEU A 176 4.08 -4.54 14.63
C LEU A 176 3.55 -3.37 13.77
N ASP A 177 4.45 -2.64 13.10
CA ASP A 177 4.06 -1.49 12.27
C ASP A 177 3.92 -1.92 10.81
N GLU A 178 2.67 -1.96 10.30
CA GLU A 178 2.27 -2.39 8.95
C GLU A 178 2.91 -3.74 8.53
N PRO A 179 2.72 -4.81 9.30
CA PRO A 179 3.52 -6.03 9.17
C PRO A 179 3.31 -6.76 7.83
N THR A 180 2.25 -6.51 7.09
CA THR A 180 1.96 -7.17 5.81
C THR A 180 2.14 -6.28 4.58
N ALA A 181 2.69 -5.06 4.75
CA ALA A 181 2.77 -4.08 3.66
C ALA A 181 3.60 -4.54 2.45
N VAL A 182 4.62 -5.37 2.70
CA VAL A 182 5.60 -5.82 1.69
C VAL A 182 5.55 -7.33 1.44
N LEU A 183 4.60 -8.05 2.03
CA LEU A 183 4.47 -9.50 1.96
C LEU A 183 3.59 -9.95 0.81
N ALA A 184 3.91 -11.11 0.22
CA ALA A 184 2.99 -11.82 -0.65
C ALA A 184 1.78 -12.36 0.15
N PRO A 185 0.61 -12.61 -0.48
CA PRO A 185 -0.60 -13.07 0.23
C PRO A 185 -0.38 -14.30 1.11
N GLN A 186 0.37 -15.30 0.62
CA GLN A 186 0.67 -16.52 1.38
C GLN A 186 1.58 -16.23 2.59
N GLU A 187 2.53 -15.31 2.45
CA GLU A 187 3.40 -14.89 3.55
C GLU A 187 2.62 -14.10 4.60
N ALA A 188 1.66 -13.26 4.18
CA ALA A 188 0.77 -12.52 5.08
C ALA A 188 -0.13 -13.48 5.88
N GLU A 189 -0.69 -14.51 5.25
CA GLU A 189 -1.47 -15.55 5.92
C GLU A 189 -0.63 -16.32 6.94
N HIS A 190 0.60 -16.71 6.58
CA HIS A 190 1.53 -17.36 7.50
C HIS A 190 1.85 -16.46 8.70
N LEU A 191 2.14 -15.18 8.47
CA LEU A 191 2.37 -14.22 9.55
C LEU A 191 1.15 -14.11 10.47
N GLY A 192 -0.06 -14.12 9.90
CA GLY A 192 -1.31 -14.14 10.67
C GLY A 192 -1.39 -15.35 11.61
N SER A 193 -0.96 -16.53 11.16
CA SER A 193 -0.90 -17.74 12.00
C SER A 193 0.11 -17.59 13.15
N VAL A 194 1.27 -17.00 12.87
CA VAL A 194 2.29 -16.69 13.88
C VAL A 194 1.75 -15.75 14.96
N ILE A 195 1.06 -14.66 14.55
CA ILE A 195 0.46 -13.69 15.49
C ILE A 195 -0.55 -14.38 16.41
N ARG A 196 -1.40 -15.28 15.88
CA ARG A 196 -2.35 -16.06 16.71
C ARG A 196 -1.62 -16.97 17.69
N THR A 197 -0.59 -17.71 17.25
CA THR A 197 0.22 -18.56 18.11
C THR A 197 0.88 -17.76 19.24
N LEU A 198 1.40 -16.57 18.95
CA LEU A 198 1.97 -15.68 19.97
C LEU A 198 0.94 -15.32 21.04
N ALA A 199 -0.27 -14.94 20.65
CA ALA A 199 -1.34 -14.59 21.59
C ALA A 199 -1.82 -15.80 22.40
N GLU A 200 -1.99 -16.97 21.78
CA GLU A 200 -2.33 -18.23 22.46
C GLU A 200 -1.30 -18.62 23.52
N GLN A 201 -0.05 -18.23 23.32
CA GLN A 201 1.04 -18.43 24.30
C GLN A 201 1.20 -17.26 25.28
N GLY A 202 0.19 -16.37 25.37
CA GLY A 202 0.12 -15.31 26.35
C GLY A 202 0.91 -14.05 26.01
N LYS A 203 1.43 -13.92 24.76
CA LYS A 203 2.03 -12.67 24.29
C LYS A 203 0.93 -11.70 23.85
N THR A 204 1.08 -10.44 24.17
CA THR A 204 0.18 -9.38 23.70
C THR A 204 0.73 -8.80 22.39
N VAL A 205 -0.12 -8.67 21.38
CA VAL A 205 0.29 -8.13 20.08
C VAL A 205 -0.53 -6.89 19.75
N ILE A 206 0.13 -5.79 19.43
CA ILE A 206 -0.48 -4.57 18.91
C ILE A 206 0.04 -4.38 17.49
N PHE A 207 -0.82 -4.43 16.49
CA PHE A 207 -0.40 -4.19 15.12
C PHE A 207 -1.12 -3.01 14.50
N ILE A 208 -0.34 -2.23 13.74
CA ILE A 208 -0.82 -1.09 12.99
C ILE A 208 -1.15 -1.57 11.58
N THR A 209 -2.33 -1.23 11.10
CA THR A 209 -2.71 -1.46 9.71
C THR A 209 -3.69 -0.43 9.20
N HIS A 210 -3.78 -0.29 7.89
CA HIS A 210 -4.87 0.40 7.20
C HIS A 210 -5.76 -0.58 6.42
N LYS A 211 -5.42 -1.88 6.42
CA LYS A 211 -6.15 -2.96 5.74
C LYS A 211 -7.26 -3.49 6.65
N LEU A 212 -8.51 -3.27 6.27
CA LEU A 212 -9.69 -3.62 7.05
C LEU A 212 -9.82 -5.12 7.29
N MET A 213 -9.62 -5.93 6.24
CA MET A 213 -9.72 -7.39 6.34
C MET A 213 -8.69 -7.95 7.32
N GLU A 214 -7.45 -7.47 7.25
CA GLU A 214 -6.39 -7.89 8.15
C GLU A 214 -6.74 -7.60 9.62
N ALA A 215 -7.22 -6.37 9.91
CA ALA A 215 -7.65 -6.00 11.26
C ALA A 215 -8.79 -6.90 11.75
N ARG A 216 -9.80 -7.16 10.92
CA ARG A 216 -10.97 -7.96 11.28
C ARG A 216 -10.63 -9.44 11.47
N ASP A 217 -9.75 -9.99 10.65
CA ASP A 217 -9.47 -11.43 10.64
C ASP A 217 -8.46 -11.84 11.72
N LEU A 218 -7.57 -10.94 12.14
CA LEU A 218 -6.51 -11.23 13.10
C LEU A 218 -6.79 -10.71 14.51
N ALA A 219 -7.41 -9.52 14.65
CA ALA A 219 -7.55 -8.90 15.96
C ALA A 219 -8.68 -9.49 16.80
N HIS A 220 -8.53 -9.40 18.12
CA HIS A 220 -9.63 -9.55 19.07
C HIS A 220 -10.46 -8.26 19.10
N ASN A 221 -9.78 -7.12 19.24
CA ASN A 221 -10.39 -5.80 19.23
C ASN A 221 -9.67 -4.86 18.28
N ILE A 222 -10.42 -3.93 17.71
CA ILE A 222 -9.93 -2.89 16.79
C ILE A 222 -10.15 -1.54 17.47
N THR A 223 -9.06 -0.77 17.61
CA THR A 223 -9.12 0.64 18.01
C THR A 223 -8.94 1.52 16.78
N ILE A 224 -9.90 2.40 16.52
CA ILE A 224 -9.87 3.29 15.36
C ILE A 224 -9.34 4.66 15.77
N LEU A 225 -8.27 5.09 15.08
CA LEU A 225 -7.69 6.42 15.20
C LEU A 225 -8.02 7.28 13.98
N ARG A 226 -8.43 8.52 14.22
CA ARG A 226 -8.67 9.51 13.17
C ARG A 226 -8.30 10.91 13.65
N ASN A 227 -7.50 11.63 12.82
CA ASN A 227 -7.04 12.99 13.14
C ASN A 227 -6.40 13.12 14.53
N GLY A 228 -5.59 12.14 14.92
CA GLY A 228 -4.90 12.11 16.21
C GLY A 228 -5.76 11.75 17.41
N LYS A 229 -7.00 11.32 17.23
CA LYS A 229 -7.93 10.96 18.32
C LYS A 229 -8.38 9.50 18.23
N THR A 230 -8.62 8.89 19.39
CA THR A 230 -9.34 7.62 19.48
C THR A 230 -10.82 7.87 19.20
N ILE A 231 -11.35 7.21 18.17
CA ILE A 231 -12.77 7.32 17.79
C ILE A 231 -13.59 6.29 18.59
N VAL A 232 -13.18 5.02 18.51
CA VAL A 232 -13.85 3.91 19.17
C VAL A 232 -12.93 2.69 19.24
N THR A 233 -13.15 1.84 20.23
CA THR A 233 -12.65 0.47 20.28
C THR A 233 -13.83 -0.48 20.15
N VAL A 234 -13.75 -1.47 19.25
CA VAL A 234 -14.81 -2.44 18.96
C VAL A 234 -14.23 -3.85 18.84
N PRO A 235 -15.00 -4.90 19.21
CA PRO A 235 -14.62 -6.27 18.87
C PRO A 235 -14.52 -6.43 17.35
N ALA A 236 -13.47 -7.11 16.90
CA ALA A 236 -13.16 -7.20 15.46
C ALA A 236 -14.29 -7.87 14.64
N ARG A 237 -15.03 -8.81 15.26
CA ARG A 237 -16.09 -9.58 14.60
C ARG A 237 -17.45 -8.87 14.52
N ASP A 238 -17.62 -7.77 15.27
CA ASP A 238 -18.92 -7.09 15.40
C ASP A 238 -19.18 -6.07 14.31
N LYS A 239 -18.18 -5.76 13.49
CA LYS A 239 -18.24 -4.73 12.46
C LYS A 239 -17.94 -5.27 11.07
N SER A 240 -18.69 -4.79 10.07
CA SER A 240 -18.38 -5.03 8.66
C SER A 240 -17.21 -4.16 8.20
N ASN A 241 -16.61 -4.53 7.05
CA ASN A 241 -15.53 -3.72 6.46
C ASN A 241 -16.01 -2.30 6.12
N GLU A 242 -17.25 -2.15 5.66
CA GLU A 242 -17.89 -0.88 5.33
C GLU A 242 -18.06 0.00 6.57
N GLU A 243 -18.52 -0.59 7.69
CA GLU A 243 -18.65 0.13 8.97
C GLU A 243 -17.30 0.58 9.50
N LEU A 244 -16.28 -0.30 9.47
CA LEU A 244 -14.92 0.05 9.89
C LEU A 244 -14.34 1.16 9.01
N ALA A 245 -14.51 1.06 7.70
CA ALA A 245 -14.08 2.07 6.74
C ALA A 245 -14.77 3.43 7.00
N GLN A 246 -16.08 3.43 7.25
CA GLN A 246 -16.82 4.64 7.60
C GLN A 246 -16.31 5.28 8.91
N LEU A 247 -16.00 4.48 9.92
CA LEU A 247 -15.43 4.97 11.18
C LEU A 247 -14.04 5.58 10.99
N MET A 248 -13.21 4.98 10.12
CA MET A 248 -11.88 5.50 9.78
C MET A 248 -11.94 6.86 9.08
N VAL A 249 -12.78 6.95 8.05
CA VAL A 249 -12.89 8.15 7.17
C VAL A 249 -13.78 9.22 7.82
N GLY A 250 -14.85 8.81 8.49
CA GLY A 250 -15.77 9.70 9.20
C GLY A 250 -16.98 10.15 8.39
N HIS A 251 -17.14 9.67 7.18
CA HIS A 251 -18.32 9.83 6.35
C HIS A 251 -18.62 8.52 5.62
N PRO A 252 -19.85 8.30 5.14
CA PRO A 252 -20.16 7.13 4.32
C PRO A 252 -19.24 7.06 3.11
N ILE A 253 -18.62 5.88 2.91
CA ILE A 253 -17.82 5.63 1.71
C ILE A 253 -18.77 5.24 0.59
N ALA A 254 -18.70 5.95 -0.51
CA ALA A 254 -19.48 5.61 -1.71
C ALA A 254 -18.85 4.37 -2.37
N THR A 255 -19.36 3.18 -2.03
CA THR A 255 -19.00 1.92 -2.69
C THR A 255 -19.45 1.89 -4.14
N ASP A 256 -20.48 2.65 -4.49
CA ASP A 256 -20.97 2.83 -5.86
C ASP A 256 -20.90 4.32 -6.23
N LEU A 257 -19.77 4.71 -6.85
CA LEU A 257 -19.56 6.08 -7.28
C LEU A 257 -20.51 6.40 -8.46
N PRO A 258 -21.20 7.55 -8.43
CA PRO A 258 -22.08 7.95 -9.52
C PRO A 258 -21.26 8.09 -10.81
N ARG A 259 -21.72 7.46 -11.87
CA ARG A 259 -21.12 7.52 -13.20
C ARG A 259 -22.19 7.56 -14.30
N LYS A 260 -21.86 8.19 -15.41
CA LYS A 260 -22.70 8.18 -16.59
C LYS A 260 -22.76 6.77 -17.18
N LYS A 261 -23.90 6.44 -17.80
CA LYS A 261 -24.01 5.20 -18.56
C LYS A 261 -22.97 5.21 -19.68
N TYR A 262 -22.20 4.11 -19.78
CA TYR A 262 -21.19 3.97 -20.81
C TYR A 262 -21.82 3.97 -22.20
N ALA A 263 -21.27 4.79 -23.07
CA ALA A 263 -21.56 4.80 -24.50
C ALA A 263 -20.24 4.98 -25.23
N PRO A 264 -19.76 3.98 -26.01
CA PRO A 264 -18.45 4.06 -26.64
C PRO A 264 -18.38 5.21 -27.63
N GLY A 265 -17.38 6.08 -27.44
CA GLY A 265 -17.02 7.13 -28.38
C GLY A 265 -16.14 6.59 -29.52
N ARG A 266 -15.31 7.46 -30.11
CA ARG A 266 -14.32 7.04 -31.14
C ARG A 266 -13.22 6.20 -30.52
N GLU A 267 -12.57 5.35 -31.33
CA GLU A 267 -11.31 4.68 -30.94
C GLU A 267 -10.24 5.75 -30.62
N ALA A 268 -9.81 5.83 -29.38
CA ALA A 268 -8.81 6.78 -28.93
C ALA A 268 -7.42 6.14 -28.83
N LEU A 269 -7.33 4.97 -28.21
CA LEU A 269 -6.12 4.17 -28.11
C LEU A 269 -6.37 2.80 -28.75
N LYS A 270 -5.49 2.40 -29.69
CA LYS A 270 -5.50 1.07 -30.31
C LYS A 270 -4.14 0.43 -30.24
N ILE A 271 -4.11 -0.76 -29.66
CA ILE A 271 -2.93 -1.63 -29.60
C ILE A 271 -3.21 -2.82 -30.51
N SER A 272 -2.34 -3.07 -31.49
CA SER A 272 -2.52 -4.13 -32.49
C SER A 272 -1.27 -4.99 -32.57
N GLY A 273 -1.37 -6.28 -32.18
CA GLY A 273 -0.31 -7.28 -32.27
C GLY A 273 0.96 -6.91 -31.50
N LEU A 274 0.84 -6.11 -30.44
CA LEU A 274 1.98 -5.61 -29.67
C LEU A 274 2.77 -6.76 -29.05
N SER A 275 4.06 -6.86 -29.44
CA SER A 275 5.00 -7.82 -28.87
C SER A 275 6.27 -7.12 -28.41
N MET A 276 6.82 -7.60 -27.29
CA MET A 276 8.07 -7.11 -26.72
C MET A 276 8.96 -8.26 -26.26
N THR A 277 10.25 -8.14 -26.57
CA THR A 277 11.26 -9.11 -26.18
C THR A 277 12.35 -8.41 -25.37
N ALA A 278 12.75 -8.98 -24.25
CA ALA A 278 13.85 -8.50 -23.42
C ALA A 278 15.20 -8.75 -24.10
N LYS A 279 16.27 -8.13 -23.59
CA LYS A 279 17.62 -8.26 -24.14
C LYS A 279 18.18 -9.69 -24.07
N ASP A 280 17.72 -10.50 -23.14
CA ASP A 280 18.05 -11.92 -22.96
C ASP A 280 17.23 -12.86 -23.86
N GLY A 281 16.36 -12.32 -24.72
CA GLY A 281 15.51 -13.10 -25.62
C GLY A 281 14.18 -13.53 -25.01
N LYS A 282 13.92 -13.27 -23.72
CA LYS A 282 12.64 -13.60 -23.07
C LYS A 282 11.51 -12.74 -23.65
N ARG A 283 10.42 -13.36 -24.07
CA ARG A 283 9.22 -12.67 -24.52
C ARG A 283 8.47 -12.09 -23.31
N LEU A 284 8.30 -10.77 -23.30
CA LEU A 284 7.62 -10.03 -22.24
C LEU A 284 6.15 -9.82 -22.57
N LEU A 285 5.85 -9.48 -23.85
CA LEU A 285 4.50 -9.33 -24.39
C LEU A 285 4.37 -10.15 -25.67
N ASP A 286 3.22 -10.79 -25.85
CA ASP A 286 2.94 -11.64 -27.01
C ASP A 286 1.60 -11.29 -27.66
N LYS A 287 1.67 -10.52 -28.76
CA LYS A 287 0.55 -10.16 -29.64
C LYS A 287 -0.65 -9.54 -28.91
N ILE A 288 -0.40 -8.60 -27.99
CA ILE A 288 -1.45 -7.88 -27.29
C ILE A 288 -2.31 -7.09 -28.28
N ASN A 289 -3.63 -7.26 -28.17
CA ASN A 289 -4.62 -6.50 -28.90
C ASN A 289 -5.60 -5.89 -27.89
N LEU A 290 -5.73 -4.56 -27.89
CA LEU A 290 -6.63 -3.85 -26.98
C LEU A 290 -7.02 -2.51 -27.62
N THR A 291 -8.28 -2.11 -27.45
CA THR A 291 -8.79 -0.82 -27.91
C THR A 291 -9.49 -0.12 -26.75
N VAL A 292 -9.25 1.19 -26.57
CA VAL A 292 -9.93 2.05 -25.61
C VAL A 292 -10.61 3.18 -26.38
N HIS A 293 -11.88 3.44 -26.05
CA HIS A 293 -12.68 4.47 -26.69
C HIS A 293 -12.74 5.75 -25.84
N GLU A 294 -13.09 6.87 -26.47
CA GLU A 294 -13.39 8.10 -25.74
C GLU A 294 -14.52 7.85 -24.71
N GLY A 295 -14.35 8.34 -23.49
CA GLY A 295 -15.31 8.15 -22.39
C GLY A 295 -15.38 6.73 -21.86
N GLU A 296 -14.32 5.95 -22.02
CA GLU A 296 -14.21 4.56 -21.56
C GLU A 296 -13.06 4.37 -20.58
N ILE A 297 -13.26 3.55 -19.54
CA ILE A 297 -12.20 2.97 -18.72
C ILE A 297 -12.07 1.50 -19.10
N VAL A 298 -10.93 1.14 -19.69
CA VAL A 298 -10.53 -0.26 -19.86
C VAL A 298 -9.49 -0.58 -18.80
N ALA A 299 -9.82 -1.51 -17.89
CA ALA A 299 -8.87 -2.00 -16.90
C ALA A 299 -8.13 -3.23 -17.42
N VAL A 300 -6.85 -3.35 -17.05
CA VAL A 300 -6.04 -4.56 -17.24
C VAL A 300 -5.73 -5.13 -15.87
N ALA A 301 -6.35 -6.26 -15.54
CA ALA A 301 -6.12 -7.00 -14.30
C ALA A 301 -5.12 -8.14 -14.51
N GLY A 302 -4.38 -8.48 -13.46
CA GLY A 302 -3.45 -9.60 -13.42
C GLY A 302 -2.48 -9.49 -12.25
N VAL A 303 -1.68 -10.52 -12.01
CA VAL A 303 -0.66 -10.54 -10.96
C VAL A 303 0.57 -9.74 -11.42
N ASP A 304 1.26 -9.08 -10.49
CA ASP A 304 2.52 -8.37 -10.80
C ASP A 304 3.51 -9.28 -11.56
N GLY A 305 4.17 -8.70 -12.56
CA GLY A 305 5.13 -9.41 -13.41
C GLY A 305 4.52 -10.16 -14.61
N ASN A 306 3.21 -10.05 -14.84
CA ASN A 306 2.53 -10.66 -15.98
C ASN A 306 2.58 -9.84 -17.29
N GLY A 307 3.33 -8.73 -17.32
CA GLY A 307 3.50 -7.89 -18.52
C GLY A 307 2.74 -6.56 -18.49
N GLN A 308 2.01 -6.26 -17.40
CA GLN A 308 1.23 -5.01 -17.31
C GLN A 308 2.12 -3.76 -17.38
N SER A 309 3.26 -3.76 -16.68
CA SER A 309 4.22 -2.65 -16.72
C SER A 309 4.78 -2.45 -18.11
N GLU A 310 5.05 -3.53 -18.84
CA GLU A 310 5.53 -3.52 -20.22
C GLU A 310 4.50 -2.93 -21.20
N VAL A 311 3.19 -3.17 -20.97
CA VAL A 311 2.12 -2.52 -21.75
C VAL A 311 2.13 -1.01 -21.51
N VAL A 312 2.26 -0.58 -20.24
CA VAL A 312 2.38 0.85 -19.92
C VAL A 312 3.59 1.47 -20.60
N GLU A 313 4.77 0.87 -20.45
CA GLU A 313 6.01 1.36 -21.06
C GLU A 313 5.94 1.45 -22.59
N ALA A 314 5.26 0.48 -23.24
CA ALA A 314 5.04 0.48 -24.68
C ALA A 314 4.09 1.62 -25.10
N VAL A 315 2.96 1.78 -24.38
CA VAL A 315 1.93 2.79 -24.72
C VAL A 315 2.42 4.19 -24.40
N THR A 316 3.19 4.38 -23.34
CA THR A 316 3.78 5.68 -22.99
C THR A 316 5.02 6.03 -23.84
N GLY A 317 5.67 5.02 -24.47
CA GLY A 317 6.89 5.19 -25.24
C GLY A 317 8.18 5.17 -24.42
N LEU A 318 8.10 4.78 -23.16
CA LEU A 318 9.25 4.57 -22.26
C LEU A 318 10.12 3.39 -22.72
N ARG A 319 9.50 2.38 -23.36
CA ARG A 319 10.22 1.25 -23.96
C ARG A 319 9.80 1.06 -25.41
N LYS A 320 10.79 0.73 -26.27
CA LYS A 320 10.54 0.42 -27.69
C LYS A 320 9.84 -0.92 -27.83
N ILE A 321 8.83 -0.97 -28.68
CA ILE A 321 8.15 -2.21 -29.07
C ILE A 321 8.98 -2.98 -30.06
N THR A 322 8.87 -4.32 -30.09
CA THR A 322 9.54 -5.19 -31.04
C THR A 322 8.68 -5.38 -32.30
N GLU A 323 7.38 -5.65 -32.12
CA GLU A 323 6.42 -5.88 -33.20
C GLU A 323 5.08 -5.25 -32.83
N GLY A 324 4.23 -5.04 -33.82
CA GLY A 324 2.87 -4.49 -33.65
C GLY A 324 2.84 -2.96 -33.76
N LYS A 325 1.71 -2.39 -33.32
CA LYS A 325 1.43 -0.95 -33.41
C LYS A 325 0.73 -0.43 -32.18
N VAL A 326 1.00 0.84 -31.85
CA VAL A 326 0.27 1.66 -30.89
C VAL A 326 -0.23 2.89 -31.63
N GLU A 327 -1.54 3.10 -31.67
CA GLU A 327 -2.17 4.19 -32.41
C GLU A 327 -3.01 5.05 -31.44
N PHE A 328 -2.88 6.38 -31.56
CA PHE A 328 -3.71 7.38 -30.90
C PHE A 328 -4.57 8.06 -31.95
N PHE A 329 -5.89 7.92 -31.87
CA PHE A 329 -6.84 8.48 -32.84
C PHE A 329 -6.47 8.15 -34.31
N ASN A 330 -6.17 6.88 -34.58
CA ASN A 330 -5.69 6.35 -35.88
C ASN A 330 -4.33 6.89 -36.34
N ARG A 331 -3.58 7.59 -35.49
CA ARG A 331 -2.21 8.02 -35.77
C ARG A 331 -1.22 7.04 -35.14
N ASP A 332 -0.31 6.52 -35.93
CA ASP A 332 0.73 5.60 -35.47
C ASP A 332 1.75 6.30 -34.56
N MET A 333 1.78 5.88 -33.29
CA MET A 333 2.66 6.39 -32.24
C MET A 333 3.80 5.41 -31.90
N SER A 334 3.89 4.27 -32.59
CA SER A 334 4.81 3.16 -32.26
C SER A 334 6.27 3.56 -32.12
N ARG A 335 6.72 4.56 -32.90
CA ARG A 335 8.12 5.03 -32.93
C ARG A 335 8.30 6.47 -32.45
N THR A 336 7.26 7.10 -31.93
CA THR A 336 7.31 8.48 -31.44
C THR A 336 7.92 8.55 -30.04
N SER A 337 8.45 9.73 -29.68
CA SER A 337 8.97 9.97 -28.34
C SER A 337 7.84 10.13 -27.32
N VAL A 338 8.16 9.97 -26.03
CA VAL A 338 7.23 10.28 -24.92
C VAL A 338 6.69 11.71 -25.05
N ARG A 339 7.54 12.68 -25.39
CA ARG A 339 7.17 14.08 -25.55
C ARG A 339 6.14 14.28 -26.69
N ASP A 340 6.27 13.55 -27.78
CA ASP A 340 5.30 13.64 -28.88
C ASP A 340 3.95 13.06 -28.47
N ARG A 341 3.93 11.96 -27.71
CA ARG A 341 2.69 11.35 -27.16
C ARG A 341 2.00 12.29 -26.17
N ILE A 342 2.76 12.96 -25.32
CA ILE A 342 2.25 13.99 -24.40
C ILE A 342 1.60 15.14 -25.20
N ARG A 343 2.23 15.60 -26.28
CA ARG A 343 1.69 16.66 -27.17
C ARG A 343 0.41 16.23 -27.90
N GLU A 344 0.26 14.94 -28.21
CA GLU A 344 -0.98 14.40 -28.80
C GLU A 344 -2.11 14.25 -27.77
N GLY A 345 -1.87 14.57 -26.49
CA GLY A 345 -2.86 14.57 -25.42
C GLY A 345 -2.82 13.33 -24.52
N MET A 346 -1.66 12.67 -24.41
CA MET A 346 -1.48 11.60 -23.42
C MET A 346 -1.16 12.19 -22.06
N GLY A 347 -1.87 11.73 -21.00
CA GLY A 347 -1.51 11.86 -19.60
C GLY A 347 -1.04 10.51 -19.06
N HIS A 348 -0.17 10.52 -18.05
CA HIS A 348 0.35 9.30 -17.44
C HIS A 348 0.47 9.41 -15.93
N ILE A 349 -0.29 8.59 -15.20
CA ILE A 349 -0.13 8.35 -13.77
C ILE A 349 0.73 7.10 -13.63
N PRO A 350 2.01 7.23 -13.20
CA PRO A 350 2.94 6.10 -13.15
C PRO A 350 2.71 5.21 -11.94
N GLN A 351 3.17 3.94 -12.04
CA GLN A 351 3.09 2.96 -10.97
C GLN A 351 3.91 3.35 -9.74
N ASP A 352 5.11 3.88 -9.94
CA ASP A 352 5.99 4.37 -8.88
C ASP A 352 6.10 5.90 -8.95
N ARG A 353 5.28 6.58 -8.11
CA ARG A 353 5.27 8.05 -8.06
C ARG A 353 6.59 8.66 -7.64
N HIS A 354 7.43 7.95 -6.86
CA HIS A 354 8.70 8.46 -6.37
C HIS A 354 9.81 8.38 -7.41
N LYS A 355 9.79 7.33 -8.25
CA LYS A 355 10.82 7.14 -9.30
C LYS A 355 10.46 7.84 -10.60
N GLU A 356 9.18 7.87 -10.96
CA GLU A 356 8.71 8.27 -12.28
C GLU A 356 7.73 9.44 -12.24
N GLY A 357 7.03 9.60 -11.12
CA GLY A 357 5.94 10.57 -11.01
C GLY A 357 6.34 11.95 -10.53
N MET A 358 7.35 12.07 -9.68
CA MET A 358 7.68 13.33 -9.01
C MET A 358 9.18 13.52 -8.80
N ALA A 359 9.63 14.77 -8.82
CA ALA A 359 10.94 15.18 -8.33
C ALA A 359 10.79 15.60 -6.86
N LEU A 360 11.13 14.71 -5.93
CA LEU A 360 10.83 14.86 -4.49
C LEU A 360 11.51 16.08 -3.85
N ASP A 361 12.71 16.43 -4.30
CA ASP A 361 13.49 17.56 -3.79
C ASP A 361 13.06 18.90 -4.39
N MET A 362 12.24 18.90 -5.44
CA MET A 362 11.73 20.10 -6.09
C MET A 362 10.43 20.59 -5.45
N SER A 363 10.12 21.88 -5.65
CA SER A 363 8.87 22.48 -5.17
C SER A 363 7.63 21.88 -5.84
N LEU A 364 6.45 22.08 -5.24
CA LEU A 364 5.18 21.71 -5.88
C LEU A 364 4.97 22.50 -7.18
N SER A 365 5.40 23.76 -7.23
CA SER A 365 5.37 24.59 -8.44
C SER A 365 6.14 23.96 -9.59
N ASP A 366 7.37 23.50 -9.34
CA ASP A 366 8.18 22.83 -10.36
C ASP A 366 7.58 21.51 -10.79
N ASN A 367 7.08 20.71 -9.84
CA ASN A 367 6.43 19.43 -10.13
C ASN A 367 5.16 19.59 -10.97
N MET A 368 4.39 20.67 -10.77
CA MET A 368 3.16 20.91 -11.54
C MET A 368 3.40 21.23 -13.01
N ILE A 369 4.58 21.79 -13.34
CA ILE A 369 4.92 22.18 -14.72
C ILE A 369 5.95 21.27 -15.40
N LEU A 370 6.34 20.15 -14.78
CA LEU A 370 7.39 19.25 -15.33
C LEU A 370 7.24 18.97 -16.83
N GLU A 371 6.02 18.75 -17.29
CA GLU A 371 5.72 18.44 -18.69
C GLU A 371 5.33 19.68 -19.52
N THR A 372 4.90 20.75 -18.88
CA THR A 372 4.35 21.96 -19.51
C THR A 372 5.23 23.21 -19.34
N HIS A 373 6.43 23.07 -18.76
CA HIS A 373 7.36 24.19 -18.51
C HIS A 373 7.68 25.00 -19.78
N GLY A 374 7.60 24.37 -20.97
CA GLY A 374 7.81 25.04 -22.25
C GLY A 374 6.58 25.71 -22.87
N ASP A 375 5.41 25.59 -22.25
CA ASP A 375 4.17 26.15 -22.78
C ASP A 375 4.17 27.69 -22.64
N LYS A 376 3.59 28.36 -23.64
CA LYS A 376 3.46 29.84 -23.64
C LYS A 376 2.72 30.40 -22.41
N LYS A 377 1.94 29.56 -21.73
CA LYS A 377 1.26 29.90 -20.47
C LYS A 377 2.26 30.18 -19.34
N PHE A 378 3.36 29.41 -19.28
CA PHE A 378 4.32 29.42 -18.18
C PHE A 378 5.70 29.92 -18.61
N SER A 379 6.00 30.00 -19.92
CA SER A 379 7.33 30.34 -20.42
C SER A 379 7.26 31.35 -21.56
N ARG A 380 8.16 32.32 -21.54
CA ARG A 380 8.37 33.28 -22.63
C ARG A 380 9.87 33.39 -22.96
N CYS A 381 10.20 33.18 -24.23
CA CYS A 381 11.59 33.22 -24.69
C CYS A 381 12.58 32.36 -23.89
N GLY A 382 12.11 31.18 -23.40
CA GLY A 382 12.93 30.27 -22.62
C GLY A 382 13.01 30.58 -21.11
N TRP A 383 12.39 31.66 -20.65
CA TRP A 383 12.31 32.00 -19.24
C TRP A 383 10.95 31.61 -18.65
N ILE A 384 10.98 30.95 -17.49
CA ILE A 384 9.78 30.54 -16.77
C ILE A 384 9.26 31.74 -15.94
N ASP A 385 7.97 32.03 -16.06
CA ASP A 385 7.24 33.02 -15.29
C ASP A 385 6.72 32.36 -14.00
N TYR A 386 7.54 32.39 -12.95
CA TYR A 386 7.21 31.76 -11.68
C TYR A 386 5.99 32.38 -10.96
N ASP A 387 5.65 33.64 -11.23
CA ASP A 387 4.43 34.22 -10.66
C ASP A 387 3.19 33.50 -11.18
N LYS A 388 3.13 33.25 -12.50
CA LYS A 388 2.05 32.49 -13.11
C LYS A 388 2.06 31.02 -12.69
N VAL A 389 3.23 30.41 -12.57
CA VAL A 389 3.37 29.03 -12.11
C VAL A 389 2.87 28.88 -10.69
N ASN A 390 3.26 29.78 -9.80
CA ASN A 390 2.87 29.77 -8.39
C ASN A 390 1.36 30.00 -8.22
N GLN A 391 0.79 30.95 -8.97
CA GLN A 391 -0.66 31.17 -8.99
C GLN A 391 -1.38 29.89 -9.44
N TYR A 392 -0.98 29.31 -10.58
CA TYR A 392 -1.58 28.09 -11.12
C TYR A 392 -1.46 26.93 -10.12
N THR A 393 -0.29 26.77 -9.49
CA THR A 393 -0.08 25.71 -8.50
C THR A 393 -0.96 25.91 -7.27
N GLY A 394 -1.13 27.16 -6.81
CA GLY A 394 -2.06 27.47 -5.72
C GLY A 394 -3.50 27.07 -6.04
N GLU A 395 -3.99 27.41 -7.24
CA GLU A 395 -5.33 27.01 -7.73
C GLU A 395 -5.47 25.46 -7.78
N MET A 396 -4.42 24.75 -8.21
CA MET A 396 -4.43 23.29 -8.27
C MET A 396 -4.39 22.63 -6.87
N ILE A 397 -3.62 23.20 -5.94
CA ILE A 397 -3.59 22.74 -4.53
C ILE A 397 -5.00 22.80 -3.93
N GLU A 398 -5.74 23.87 -4.16
CA GLU A 398 -7.12 24.03 -3.68
C GLU A 398 -8.07 23.08 -4.41
N LYS A 399 -8.07 23.08 -5.75
CA LYS A 399 -8.98 22.27 -6.60
C LYS A 399 -8.87 20.77 -6.33
N TYR A 400 -7.64 20.28 -6.04
CA TYR A 400 -7.36 18.87 -5.78
C TYR A 400 -7.25 18.55 -4.28
N ASN A 401 -7.54 19.53 -3.41
CA ASN A 401 -7.48 19.37 -1.95
C ASN A 401 -6.16 18.74 -1.50
N VAL A 402 -5.04 19.31 -1.96
CA VAL A 402 -3.69 18.89 -1.56
C VAL A 402 -3.35 19.53 -0.23
N LYS A 403 -3.06 18.72 0.79
CA LYS A 403 -2.59 19.23 2.09
C LYS A 403 -1.10 19.56 2.01
N ALA A 404 -0.77 20.83 1.78
CA ALA A 404 0.58 21.33 1.69
C ALA A 404 0.71 22.67 2.44
N THR A 405 1.93 23.05 2.84
CA THR A 405 2.21 24.35 3.46
C THR A 405 2.21 25.50 2.45
N GLY A 406 2.12 25.20 1.15
CA GLY A 406 2.09 26.13 0.04
C GLY A 406 2.78 25.56 -1.20
N TYR A 407 2.74 26.32 -2.29
CA TYR A 407 3.29 25.90 -3.59
C TYR A 407 4.83 25.75 -3.61
N ALA A 408 5.53 26.40 -2.68
CA ALA A 408 6.98 26.30 -2.53
C ALA A 408 7.44 25.09 -1.72
N ALA A 409 6.51 24.30 -1.12
CA ALA A 409 6.86 23.14 -0.33
C ALA A 409 7.55 22.07 -1.22
N PRO A 410 8.62 21.41 -0.74
CA PRO A 410 9.20 20.27 -1.42
C PRO A 410 8.19 19.14 -1.55
N ALA A 411 8.12 18.50 -2.70
CA ALA A 411 7.15 17.41 -2.95
C ALA A 411 7.37 16.21 -2.01
N GLY A 412 8.61 15.94 -1.61
CA GLY A 412 8.96 14.89 -0.66
C GLY A 412 8.42 15.11 0.76
N SER A 413 8.01 16.34 1.12
CA SER A 413 7.43 16.65 2.43
C SER A 413 5.97 16.23 2.58
N LEU A 414 5.31 15.87 1.47
CA LEU A 414 3.91 15.47 1.45
C LEU A 414 3.72 13.99 1.82
N SER A 415 2.56 13.66 2.41
CA SER A 415 2.13 12.27 2.52
C SER A 415 1.88 11.64 1.15
N GLY A 416 1.98 10.30 1.04
CA GLY A 416 1.77 9.58 -0.21
C GLY A 416 0.45 9.90 -0.91
N GLY A 417 -0.65 10.04 -0.16
CA GLY A 417 -1.94 10.45 -0.72
C GLY A 417 -1.93 11.86 -1.31
N ASN A 418 -1.25 12.83 -0.66
CA ASN A 418 -1.11 14.17 -1.19
C ASN A 418 -0.16 14.25 -2.38
N GLN A 419 0.91 13.45 -2.39
CA GLN A 419 1.78 13.28 -3.56
C GLN A 419 0.99 12.77 -4.77
N GLN A 420 0.17 11.74 -4.57
CA GLN A 420 -0.69 11.21 -5.64
C GLN A 420 -1.69 12.24 -6.17
N LYS A 421 -2.26 13.06 -5.28
CA LYS A 421 -3.13 14.18 -5.69
C LYS A 421 -2.40 15.21 -6.54
N VAL A 422 -1.11 15.49 -6.28
CA VAL A 422 -0.28 16.39 -7.12
C VAL A 422 -0.04 15.77 -8.49
N VAL A 423 0.34 14.47 -8.56
CA VAL A 423 0.49 13.78 -9.85
C VAL A 423 -0.81 13.82 -10.64
N LEU A 424 -1.93 13.47 -10.00
CA LEU A 424 -3.25 13.47 -10.62
C LEU A 424 -3.66 14.89 -11.08
N ALA A 425 -3.38 15.92 -10.25
CA ALA A 425 -3.65 17.31 -10.59
C ALA A 425 -2.86 17.73 -11.84
N ARG A 426 -1.56 17.40 -11.92
CA ARG A 426 -0.73 17.68 -13.09
C ARG A 426 -1.28 17.03 -14.34
N GLU A 427 -1.57 15.73 -14.28
CA GLU A 427 -1.98 14.96 -15.45
C GLU A 427 -3.39 15.34 -15.94
N VAL A 428 -4.36 15.42 -15.03
CA VAL A 428 -5.77 15.67 -15.38
C VAL A 428 -6.03 17.13 -15.73
N SER A 429 -5.34 18.10 -15.09
CA SER A 429 -5.57 19.53 -15.39
C SER A 429 -5.09 19.97 -16.78
N ARG A 430 -4.32 19.12 -17.47
CA ARG A 430 -3.92 19.30 -18.87
C ARG A 430 -5.01 18.89 -19.86
N GLU A 431 -6.15 18.41 -19.37
CA GLU A 431 -7.27 17.91 -20.17
C GLU A 431 -6.80 16.85 -21.20
N PRO A 432 -6.19 15.75 -20.73
CA PRO A 432 -5.68 14.72 -21.62
C PRO A 432 -6.82 14.09 -22.43
N LYS A 433 -6.54 13.65 -23.65
CA LYS A 433 -7.46 12.87 -24.47
C LYS A 433 -7.40 11.38 -24.13
N ILE A 434 -6.21 10.93 -23.74
CA ILE A 434 -5.90 9.56 -23.31
C ILE A 434 -5.17 9.64 -21.98
N LEU A 435 -5.61 8.89 -20.99
CA LEU A 435 -4.96 8.80 -19.68
C LEU A 435 -4.53 7.35 -19.43
N ILE A 436 -3.25 7.15 -19.20
CA ILE A 436 -2.69 5.86 -18.77
C ILE A 436 -2.54 5.93 -17.24
N ALA A 437 -3.32 5.12 -16.52
CA ALA A 437 -3.31 5.09 -15.06
C ALA A 437 -2.74 3.74 -14.58
N ALA A 438 -1.46 3.73 -14.21
CA ALA A 438 -0.78 2.54 -13.72
C ALA A 438 -0.79 2.53 -12.19
N GLN A 439 -1.46 1.54 -11.58
CA GLN A 439 -1.57 1.37 -10.13
C GLN A 439 -1.95 2.69 -9.41
N PRO A 440 -3.03 3.37 -9.83
CA PRO A 440 -3.29 4.77 -9.45
C PRO A 440 -3.53 4.97 -7.95
N THR A 441 -3.88 3.90 -7.23
CA THR A 441 -4.20 3.93 -5.79
C THR A 441 -3.20 3.20 -4.91
N ARG A 442 -2.11 2.67 -5.50
CA ARG A 442 -1.12 1.87 -4.77
C ARG A 442 -0.54 2.59 -3.55
N GLY A 443 -0.71 1.98 -2.37
CA GLY A 443 -0.16 2.51 -1.10
C GLY A 443 -0.83 3.79 -0.63
N LEU A 444 -2.08 4.03 -1.02
CA LEU A 444 -2.90 5.14 -0.56
C LEU A 444 -3.83 4.70 0.58
N ASP A 445 -4.25 5.67 1.38
CA ASP A 445 -5.34 5.50 2.34
C ASP A 445 -6.71 5.55 1.64
N ILE A 446 -7.76 5.13 2.35
CA ILE A 446 -9.12 5.01 1.79
C ILE A 446 -9.64 6.32 1.24
N SER A 447 -9.43 7.44 1.93
CA SER A 447 -9.86 8.77 1.46
C SER A 447 -9.14 9.20 0.18
N ALA A 448 -7.86 8.89 0.07
CA ALA A 448 -7.09 9.17 -1.15
C ALA A 448 -7.51 8.25 -2.31
N VAL A 449 -7.80 6.97 -2.04
CA VAL A 449 -8.36 6.03 -3.02
C VAL A 449 -9.69 6.56 -3.57
N GLU A 450 -10.65 6.90 -2.69
CA GLU A 450 -11.94 7.46 -3.10
C GLU A 450 -11.78 8.72 -3.96
N PHE A 451 -10.86 9.60 -3.58
CA PHE A 451 -10.57 10.81 -4.35
C PHE A 451 -10.05 10.50 -5.75
N VAL A 452 -9.09 9.58 -5.89
CA VAL A 452 -8.52 9.15 -7.18
C VAL A 452 -9.60 8.52 -8.05
N HIS A 453 -10.39 7.59 -7.50
CA HIS A 453 -11.49 6.93 -8.21
C HIS A 453 -12.49 7.92 -8.77
N ARG A 454 -12.93 8.88 -7.95
CA ARG A 454 -13.83 9.94 -8.38
C ARG A 454 -13.23 10.77 -9.52
N LYS A 455 -11.95 11.14 -9.44
CA LYS A 455 -11.29 11.92 -10.49
C LYS A 455 -11.11 11.14 -11.79
N LEU A 456 -10.86 9.84 -11.72
CA LEU A 456 -10.83 8.97 -12.92
C LEU A 456 -12.21 8.88 -13.58
N LEU A 457 -13.28 8.69 -12.79
CA LEU A 457 -14.64 8.67 -13.31
C LEU A 457 -15.09 10.03 -13.88
N GLU A 458 -14.77 11.14 -13.21
CA GLU A 458 -15.01 12.50 -13.73
C GLU A 458 -14.28 12.71 -15.07
N SER A 459 -13.04 12.26 -15.20
CA SER A 459 -12.26 12.36 -16.43
C SER A 459 -12.87 11.49 -17.54
N ARG A 460 -13.24 10.25 -17.23
CA ARG A 460 -13.96 9.35 -18.15
C ARG A 460 -15.26 10.00 -18.62
N ASP A 461 -16.08 10.54 -17.71
CA ASP A 461 -17.38 11.15 -17.99
C ASP A 461 -17.28 12.45 -18.79
N SER A 462 -16.09 13.09 -18.80
CA SER A 462 -15.76 14.23 -19.68
C SER A 462 -15.26 13.82 -21.06
N GLY A 463 -15.13 12.51 -21.34
CA GLY A 463 -14.75 11.98 -22.65
C GLY A 463 -13.32 11.47 -22.75
N VAL A 464 -12.53 11.48 -21.67
CA VAL A 464 -11.16 10.95 -21.66
C VAL A 464 -11.19 9.43 -21.82
N ALA A 465 -10.35 8.88 -22.71
CA ALA A 465 -10.10 7.46 -22.83
C ALA A 465 -9.08 7.03 -21.78
N ILE A 466 -9.43 6.08 -20.91
CA ILE A 466 -8.57 5.67 -19.78
C ILE A 466 -8.16 4.21 -19.94
N LEU A 467 -6.85 3.95 -20.03
CA LEU A 467 -6.27 2.64 -19.84
C LEU A 467 -5.76 2.56 -18.40
N MET A 468 -6.43 1.78 -17.57
CA MET A 468 -6.08 1.57 -16.16
C MET A 468 -5.42 0.21 -15.98
N ILE A 469 -4.31 0.18 -15.28
CA ILE A 469 -3.64 -1.06 -14.89
C ILE A 469 -3.69 -1.13 -13.36
N SER A 470 -4.24 -2.21 -12.82
CA SER A 470 -4.25 -2.45 -11.38
C SER A 470 -4.11 -3.92 -11.04
N THR A 471 -3.39 -4.22 -9.96
CA THR A 471 -3.34 -5.55 -9.33
C THR A 471 -4.51 -5.78 -8.38
N GLU A 472 -5.19 -4.72 -7.99
CA GLU A 472 -6.37 -4.78 -7.13
C GLU A 472 -7.61 -5.06 -7.98
N LEU A 473 -8.10 -6.32 -7.91
CA LEU A 473 -9.25 -6.73 -8.73
C LEU A 473 -10.50 -5.91 -8.42
N GLU A 474 -10.74 -5.59 -7.15
CA GLU A 474 -11.88 -4.77 -6.72
C GLU A 474 -11.86 -3.38 -7.37
N GLU A 475 -10.68 -2.74 -7.47
CA GLU A 475 -10.50 -1.47 -8.16
C GLU A 475 -10.87 -1.60 -9.64
N CYS A 476 -10.37 -2.66 -10.30
CA CYS A 476 -10.70 -2.93 -11.70
C CYS A 476 -12.21 -3.09 -11.91
N LEU A 477 -12.87 -3.90 -11.08
CA LEU A 477 -14.31 -4.17 -11.18
C LEU A 477 -15.16 -2.94 -10.89
N SER A 478 -14.74 -2.11 -9.93
CA SER A 478 -15.50 -0.91 -9.53
C SER A 478 -15.48 0.19 -10.58
N LEU A 479 -14.33 0.43 -11.24
CA LEU A 479 -14.12 1.59 -12.11
C LEU A 479 -14.33 1.29 -13.59
N SER A 480 -13.97 0.09 -14.07
CA SER A 480 -13.91 -0.17 -15.50
C SER A 480 -15.27 -0.39 -16.16
N ASP A 481 -15.36 -0.03 -17.44
CA ASP A 481 -16.43 -0.37 -18.36
C ASP A 481 -16.16 -1.69 -19.07
N ARG A 482 -14.87 -1.98 -19.31
CA ARG A 482 -14.36 -3.27 -19.79
C ARG A 482 -13.13 -3.68 -19.03
N LEU A 483 -13.01 -4.99 -18.78
CA LEU A 483 -11.89 -5.61 -18.09
C LEU A 483 -11.15 -6.55 -19.04
N ALA A 484 -9.87 -6.31 -19.25
CA ALA A 484 -8.93 -7.24 -19.87
C ALA A 484 -8.18 -7.98 -18.77
N VAL A 485 -8.08 -9.30 -18.86
CA VAL A 485 -7.30 -10.12 -17.95
C VAL A 485 -5.98 -10.51 -18.61
N MET A 486 -4.88 -10.30 -17.92
CA MET A 486 -3.54 -10.54 -18.44
C MET A 486 -2.81 -11.63 -17.66
N HIS A 487 -2.22 -12.57 -18.40
CA HIS A 487 -1.37 -13.63 -17.86
C HIS A 487 -0.17 -13.87 -18.77
N GLN A 488 1.05 -13.89 -18.20
CA GLN A 488 2.32 -14.16 -18.91
C GLN A 488 2.47 -13.43 -20.26
N GLY A 489 2.20 -12.13 -20.27
CA GLY A 489 2.36 -11.28 -21.44
C GLY A 489 1.26 -11.42 -22.50
N ARG A 490 0.13 -12.06 -22.20
CA ARG A 490 -1.01 -12.27 -23.11
C ARG A 490 -2.31 -11.77 -22.50
N ILE A 491 -3.24 -11.31 -23.32
CA ILE A 491 -4.62 -11.05 -22.91
C ILE A 491 -5.39 -12.37 -22.99
N MET A 492 -5.84 -12.86 -21.84
CA MET A 492 -6.61 -14.10 -21.71
C MET A 492 -8.07 -13.92 -22.12
N GLY A 493 -8.61 -12.73 -21.95
CA GLY A 493 -9.96 -12.37 -22.34
C GLY A 493 -10.24 -10.89 -22.05
N VAL A 494 -11.29 -10.37 -22.69
CA VAL A 494 -11.82 -9.02 -22.45
C VAL A 494 -13.32 -9.16 -22.23
N MET A 495 -13.80 -8.66 -21.09
CA MET A 495 -15.21 -8.73 -20.68
C MET A 495 -15.79 -7.33 -20.55
N LYS A 496 -17.07 -7.19 -20.84
CA LYS A 496 -17.85 -5.99 -20.51
C LYS A 496 -18.28 -6.07 -19.04
N ARG A 497 -18.63 -4.92 -18.47
CA ARG A 497 -19.03 -4.83 -17.08
C ARG A 497 -20.18 -5.76 -16.70
N GLU A 498 -21.15 -5.91 -17.59
CA GLU A 498 -22.32 -6.78 -17.37
C GLU A 498 -21.98 -8.27 -17.39
N GLU A 499 -20.77 -8.62 -17.85
CA GLU A 499 -20.26 -9.99 -17.99
C GLU A 499 -19.27 -10.36 -16.89
N TYR A 500 -19.04 -9.48 -15.89
CA TYR A 500 -18.06 -9.73 -14.85
C TYR A 500 -18.46 -10.89 -13.97
N ASP A 501 -17.58 -11.88 -13.92
CA ASP A 501 -17.67 -13.08 -13.12
C ASP A 501 -16.32 -13.28 -12.41
N VAL A 502 -16.32 -13.14 -11.09
CA VAL A 502 -15.11 -13.16 -10.27
C VAL A 502 -14.40 -14.51 -10.33
N GLU A 503 -15.14 -15.63 -10.40
CA GLU A 503 -14.56 -16.97 -10.51
C GLU A 503 -13.86 -17.14 -11.88
N LYS A 504 -14.52 -16.72 -12.95
CA LYS A 504 -13.98 -16.76 -14.30
C LYS A 504 -12.76 -15.87 -14.44
N ILE A 505 -12.80 -14.67 -13.86
CA ILE A 505 -11.66 -13.74 -13.83
C ILE A 505 -10.49 -14.37 -13.07
N GLY A 506 -10.75 -14.98 -11.91
CA GLY A 506 -9.74 -15.67 -11.11
C GLY A 506 -9.03 -16.78 -11.89
N LEU A 507 -9.78 -17.60 -12.62
CA LEU A 507 -9.23 -18.67 -13.48
C LEU A 507 -8.35 -18.09 -14.61
N MET A 508 -8.80 -17.02 -15.27
CA MET A 508 -8.00 -16.35 -16.30
C MET A 508 -6.70 -15.74 -15.73
N ILE A 509 -6.75 -15.16 -14.52
CA ILE A 509 -5.56 -14.65 -13.82
C ILE A 509 -4.57 -15.78 -13.53
N ALA A 510 -5.06 -16.97 -13.20
CA ALA A 510 -4.28 -18.19 -12.98
C ALA A 510 -3.78 -18.85 -14.29
N GLY A 511 -4.18 -18.34 -15.47
CA GLY A 511 -3.75 -18.85 -16.77
C GLY A 511 -4.61 -19.96 -17.36
N VAL A 512 -5.80 -20.23 -16.80
CA VAL A 512 -6.73 -21.25 -17.31
C VAL A 512 -7.62 -20.63 -18.39
N HIS A 513 -7.63 -21.22 -19.60
CA HIS A 513 -8.50 -20.80 -20.70
C HIS A 513 -9.90 -21.38 -20.61
N ASP A 514 -10.92 -20.58 -20.96
CA ASP A 514 -12.35 -21.01 -21.04
C ASP A 514 -12.58 -22.24 -21.96
N GLY A 515 -11.63 -22.59 -22.82
CA GLY A 515 -11.71 -23.72 -23.76
C GLY A 515 -11.32 -25.09 -23.18
N GLU A 516 -10.62 -25.14 -22.06
CA GLU A 516 -10.08 -26.40 -21.52
C GLU A 516 -11.11 -27.19 -20.70
N ARG A 517 -12.10 -26.54 -20.08
CA ARG A 517 -13.20 -27.22 -19.39
C ARG A 517 -14.10 -28.09 -20.28
N LYS A 518 -14.17 -27.82 -21.58
CA LYS A 518 -14.98 -28.65 -22.50
C LYS A 518 -14.38 -30.01 -22.82
N ASN A 519 -13.14 -30.26 -22.51
CA ASN A 519 -12.47 -31.52 -22.78
C ASN A 519 -12.42 -32.48 -21.58
N GLU A 520 -12.46 -31.97 -20.35
CA GLU A 520 -12.46 -32.83 -19.14
C GLU A 520 -13.83 -33.49 -18.92
N ASP A 521 -14.95 -32.79 -19.19
CA ASP A 521 -16.30 -33.36 -19.10
C ASP A 521 -16.64 -34.38 -20.20
N LYS A 522 -15.80 -34.53 -21.22
CA LYS A 522 -15.98 -35.55 -22.27
C LYS A 522 -15.18 -36.83 -22.04
N THR A 523 -14.29 -36.86 -21.06
CA THR A 523 -13.46 -38.05 -20.77
C THR A 523 -13.99 -38.88 -19.60
N GLU A 524 -15.05 -38.40 -18.91
CA GLU A 524 -15.72 -39.13 -17.82
C GLU A 524 -17.17 -39.60 -18.17
N ARG A 525 -17.44 -39.84 -19.45
CA ARG A 525 -18.68 -40.56 -19.85
C ARG A 525 -18.38 -41.78 -20.67
#